data_27c8190451a310c22155c5081e0c01e9
#
_entry.id   27c8190451a310c22155c5081e0c01e9
#
_cell.length_a   1.000
_cell.length_b   1.000
_cell.length_c   1.000
_cell.angle_alpha   90.00
_cell.angle_beta   90.00
_cell.angle_gamma   90.00
#
_symmetry.space_group_name_H-M   'P 1'
#
loop_
_entity.id
_entity.type
_entity.pdbx_description
1 polymer ?
#
loop_
_entity_poly.entity_id
_entity_poly.type
_entity_poly.pdbx_seq_one_letter_code
_entity_poly.pdbx_strand_id
1 'polypeptide(L)'
;NVISVHSEELNSDNVAEELKGMHGIIVAPGFGQRGLDGKIIAIKHARENRVPFFGICLGMQCCVIEFARNVLKLEDANSAEMNANTPYPVIDIMEEQKAITNKGGTMRLGAYACELKEGSLAKSIYGRTEISERHRHRYEFNNKYLEQFEAAGMIATGKNLETGLVEIMEIPSHPYFIGV
;
A
#
# COMPACT_ATOMS: atom_id res chain seq x y z
N ASN A 1 16.26 18.17 0.33
CA ASN A 1 16.05 18.15 -1.12
C ASN A 1 15.06 17.07 -1.48
N VAL A 2 14.16 17.37 -2.41
CA VAL A 2 13.22 16.39 -3.00
C VAL A 2 13.66 16.19 -4.45
N ILE A 3 13.80 14.93 -4.85
CA ILE A 3 14.13 14.52 -6.22
C ILE A 3 12.93 13.76 -6.77
N SER A 4 12.41 14.18 -7.91
CA SER A 4 11.34 13.48 -8.60
C SER A 4 11.94 12.46 -9.57
N VAL A 5 11.51 11.21 -9.46
CA VAL A 5 11.90 10.13 -10.34
C VAL A 5 10.67 9.63 -11.11
N HIS A 6 10.79 9.49 -12.42
CA HIS A 6 9.70 8.97 -13.24
C HIS A 6 9.64 7.45 -13.14
N SER A 7 8.59 6.93 -12.52
CA SER A 7 8.44 5.49 -12.31
C SER A 7 8.37 4.66 -13.60
N GLU A 8 7.98 5.28 -14.73
CA GLU A 8 7.99 4.59 -16.05
C GLU A 8 9.40 4.30 -16.58
N GLU A 9 10.41 5.01 -16.08
CA GLU A 9 11.80 4.85 -16.45
C GLU A 9 12.56 3.87 -15.55
N LEU A 10 11.96 3.49 -14.40
CA LEU A 10 12.55 2.55 -13.45
C LEU A 10 12.32 1.10 -13.87
N ASN A 11 13.40 0.34 -13.82
CA ASN A 11 13.42 -1.10 -14.04
C ASN A 11 14.42 -1.77 -13.09
N SER A 12 14.51 -3.11 -13.14
CA SER A 12 15.42 -3.88 -12.29
C SER A 12 16.90 -3.57 -12.49
N ASP A 13 17.29 -3.10 -13.68
CA ASP A 13 18.68 -2.89 -14.05
C ASP A 13 19.19 -1.51 -13.58
N ASN A 14 18.30 -0.50 -13.54
CA ASN A 14 18.69 0.87 -13.23
C ASN A 14 18.28 1.37 -11.84
N VAL A 15 17.34 0.72 -11.17
CA VAL A 15 16.75 1.20 -9.89
C VAL A 15 17.81 1.49 -8.82
N ALA A 16 18.85 0.68 -8.74
CA ALA A 16 19.92 0.85 -7.75
C ALA A 16 20.74 2.13 -7.99
N GLU A 17 20.97 2.51 -9.24
CA GLU A 17 21.71 3.73 -9.58
C GLU A 17 20.79 4.96 -9.49
N GLU A 18 19.56 4.89 -10.00
CA GLU A 18 18.58 5.98 -9.96
C GLU A 18 18.21 6.38 -8.54
N LEU A 19 18.15 5.42 -7.61
CA LEU A 19 17.80 5.67 -6.20
C LEU A 19 19.02 5.73 -5.27
N LYS A 20 20.22 5.76 -5.83
CA LYS A 20 21.45 5.82 -5.05
C LYS A 20 21.54 7.06 -4.16
N GLY A 21 21.86 6.84 -2.91
CA GLY A 21 22.01 7.94 -1.93
C GLY A 21 20.71 8.59 -1.48
N MET A 22 19.55 8.04 -1.85
CA MET A 22 18.26 8.51 -1.32
C MET A 22 18.13 8.10 0.15
N HIS A 23 17.73 9.06 1.00
CA HIS A 23 17.51 8.83 2.42
C HIS A 23 16.10 8.34 2.76
N GLY A 24 15.22 8.35 1.79
CA GLY A 24 13.85 7.85 1.87
C GLY A 24 13.16 7.92 0.51
N ILE A 25 12.16 7.08 0.33
CA ILE A 25 11.37 6.99 -0.90
C ILE A 25 9.90 7.21 -0.56
N ILE A 26 9.26 8.12 -1.29
CA ILE A 26 7.81 8.34 -1.21
C ILE A 26 7.19 7.90 -2.52
N VAL A 27 6.22 7.00 -2.44
CA VAL A 27 5.35 6.69 -3.57
C VAL A 27 4.02 7.40 -3.36
N ALA A 28 3.83 8.43 -4.18
CA ALA A 28 2.71 9.37 -4.08
C ALA A 28 1.37 8.76 -4.48
N PRO A 29 0.24 9.39 -4.10
CA PRO A 29 -1.09 9.04 -4.58
C PRO A 29 -1.18 9.07 -6.10
N GLY A 30 -2.09 8.27 -6.66
CA GLY A 30 -2.35 8.27 -8.09
C GLY A 30 -3.46 7.29 -8.46
N PHE A 31 -3.69 7.16 -9.76
CA PHE A 31 -4.68 6.25 -10.33
C PHE A 31 -4.13 5.59 -11.59
N GLY A 32 -4.66 4.41 -11.90
CA GLY A 32 -4.35 3.69 -13.13
C GLY A 32 -2.99 2.99 -13.12
N GLN A 33 -2.67 2.37 -14.26
CA GLN A 33 -1.54 1.45 -14.39
C GLN A 33 -0.21 2.12 -14.73
N ARG A 34 -0.23 3.41 -15.03
CA ARG A 34 0.94 4.14 -15.50
C ARG A 34 2.09 4.12 -14.48
N GLY A 35 3.23 3.58 -14.89
CA GLY A 35 4.43 3.47 -14.05
C GLY A 35 4.27 2.56 -12.83
N LEU A 36 3.29 1.64 -12.83
CA LEU A 36 3.02 0.73 -11.70
C LEU A 36 4.22 -0.17 -11.42
N ASP A 37 4.78 -0.79 -12.45
CA ASP A 37 5.91 -1.72 -12.30
C ASP A 37 7.14 -1.02 -11.72
N GLY A 38 7.45 0.18 -12.20
CA GLY A 38 8.56 0.96 -11.64
C GLY A 38 8.33 1.39 -10.18
N LYS A 39 7.08 1.68 -9.77
CA LYS A 39 6.75 1.91 -8.35
C LYS A 39 7.00 0.66 -7.53
N ILE A 40 6.55 -0.51 -8.00
CA ILE A 40 6.76 -1.80 -7.31
C ILE A 40 8.26 -2.10 -7.19
N ILE A 41 9.04 -1.85 -8.25
CA ILE A 41 10.49 -2.03 -8.24
C ILE A 41 11.18 -1.08 -7.25
N ALA A 42 10.77 0.19 -7.19
CA ALA A 42 11.29 1.15 -6.23
C ALA A 42 10.97 0.75 -4.77
N ILE A 43 9.77 0.23 -4.53
CA ILE A 43 9.34 -0.26 -3.21
C ILE A 43 10.16 -1.49 -2.81
N LYS A 44 10.36 -2.43 -3.74
CA LYS A 44 11.23 -3.59 -3.51
C LYS A 44 12.64 -3.16 -3.12
N HIS A 45 13.20 -2.21 -3.87
CA HIS A 45 14.51 -1.63 -3.55
C HIS A 45 14.56 -1.03 -2.15
N ALA A 46 13.54 -0.24 -1.78
CA ALA A 46 13.43 0.34 -0.44
C ALA A 46 13.40 -0.74 0.65
N ARG A 47 12.55 -1.75 0.49
CA ARG A 47 12.38 -2.82 1.47
C ARG A 47 13.66 -3.65 1.64
N GLU A 48 14.30 -4.05 0.54
CA GLU A 48 15.49 -4.93 0.56
C GLU A 48 16.75 -4.20 1.03
N ASN A 49 16.88 -2.91 0.72
CA ASN A 49 18.04 -2.10 1.10
C ASN A 49 17.80 -1.26 2.37
N ARG A 50 16.69 -1.48 3.07
CA ARG A 50 16.34 -0.81 4.33
C ARG A 50 16.29 0.74 4.20
N VAL A 51 15.92 1.24 3.02
CA VAL A 51 15.69 2.65 2.76
C VAL A 51 14.30 3.03 3.28
N PRO A 52 14.16 4.07 4.13
CA PRO A 52 12.86 4.54 4.59
C PRO A 52 11.84 4.68 3.47
N PHE A 53 10.64 4.13 3.66
CA PHE A 53 9.58 4.12 2.67
C PHE A 53 8.26 4.65 3.21
N PHE A 54 7.62 5.52 2.43
CA PHE A 54 6.27 6.00 2.69
C PHE A 54 5.40 5.86 1.44
N GLY A 55 4.37 5.03 1.52
CA GLY A 55 3.40 4.81 0.45
C GLY A 55 2.07 5.47 0.76
N ILE A 56 1.55 6.33 -0.12
CA ILE A 56 0.30 7.05 0.10
C ILE A 56 -0.75 6.61 -0.93
N CYS A 57 -1.91 6.12 -0.48
CA CYS A 57 -3.02 5.68 -1.32
C CYS A 57 -2.56 4.61 -2.35
N LEU A 58 -2.38 4.96 -3.63
CA LEU A 58 -1.79 4.05 -4.63
C LEU A 58 -0.42 3.52 -4.18
N GLY A 59 0.36 4.32 -3.45
CA GLY A 59 1.65 3.90 -2.90
C GLY A 59 1.51 2.78 -1.87
N MET A 60 0.49 2.81 -1.01
CA MET A 60 0.15 1.69 -0.13
C MET A 60 -0.26 0.46 -0.95
N GLN A 61 -1.14 0.63 -1.94
CA GLN A 61 -1.56 -0.48 -2.79
C GLN A 61 -0.37 -1.14 -3.51
N CYS A 62 0.56 -0.33 -4.02
CA CYS A 62 1.79 -0.82 -4.64
C CYS A 62 2.67 -1.59 -3.65
N CYS A 63 2.79 -1.14 -2.39
CA CYS A 63 3.60 -1.87 -1.40
C CYS A 63 2.96 -3.20 -1.00
N VAL A 64 1.64 -3.28 -0.94
CA VAL A 64 0.91 -4.53 -0.74
C VAL A 64 1.16 -5.50 -1.90
N ILE A 65 1.07 -5.03 -3.15
CA ILE A 65 1.33 -5.84 -4.33
C ILE A 65 2.81 -6.32 -4.36
N GLU A 66 3.75 -5.42 -4.06
CA GLU A 66 5.17 -5.77 -3.97
C GLU A 66 5.42 -6.88 -2.95
N PHE A 67 4.90 -6.73 -1.75
CA PHE A 67 5.06 -7.71 -0.68
C PHE A 67 4.44 -9.05 -1.04
N ALA A 68 3.24 -9.04 -1.61
CA ALA A 68 2.58 -10.26 -2.09
C ALA A 68 3.43 -11.00 -3.12
N ARG A 69 3.96 -10.30 -4.13
CA ARG A 69 4.77 -10.92 -5.20
C ARG A 69 6.12 -11.41 -4.69
N ASN A 70 6.84 -10.59 -3.95
CA ASN A 70 8.24 -10.87 -3.63
C ASN A 70 8.45 -11.58 -2.29
N VAL A 71 7.55 -11.43 -1.32
CA VAL A 71 7.66 -12.09 0.00
C VAL A 71 6.72 -13.30 0.08
N LEU A 72 5.43 -13.13 -0.22
CA LEU A 72 4.46 -14.22 -0.18
C LEU A 72 4.54 -15.17 -1.38
N LYS A 73 5.31 -14.81 -2.43
CA LYS A 73 5.46 -15.59 -3.66
C LYS A 73 4.17 -15.79 -4.46
N LEU A 74 3.27 -14.84 -4.35
CA LEU A 74 2.06 -14.76 -5.17
C LEU A 74 2.40 -13.94 -6.44
N GLU A 75 3.12 -14.52 -7.39
CA GLU A 75 3.78 -13.83 -8.51
C GLU A 75 2.84 -12.94 -9.33
N ASP A 76 1.58 -13.38 -9.53
CA ASP A 76 0.56 -12.63 -10.28
C ASP A 76 -0.34 -11.76 -9.39
N ALA A 77 0.02 -11.54 -8.11
CA ALA A 77 -0.76 -10.69 -7.22
C ALA A 77 -0.89 -9.26 -7.78
N ASN A 78 -2.09 -8.72 -7.72
CA ASN A 78 -2.37 -7.40 -8.27
C ASN A 78 -3.58 -6.74 -7.58
N SER A 79 -3.85 -5.50 -7.96
CA SER A 79 -5.13 -4.87 -7.74
C SER A 79 -6.14 -5.34 -8.81
N ALA A 80 -7.37 -5.65 -8.41
CA ALA A 80 -8.47 -5.95 -9.33
C ALA A 80 -8.83 -4.73 -10.21
N GLU A 81 -8.42 -3.51 -9.82
CA GLU A 81 -8.51 -2.32 -10.67
C GLU A 81 -7.57 -2.42 -11.88
N MET A 82 -6.35 -2.92 -11.66
CA MET A 82 -5.29 -2.98 -12.67
C MET A 82 -5.40 -4.23 -13.52
N ASN A 83 -5.77 -5.35 -12.90
CA ASN A 83 -5.98 -6.63 -13.56
C ASN A 83 -7.18 -7.35 -12.94
N ALA A 84 -8.34 -7.22 -13.57
CA ALA A 84 -9.58 -7.86 -13.11
C ALA A 84 -9.52 -9.40 -13.08
N ASN A 85 -8.55 -9.99 -13.78
CA ASN A 85 -8.38 -11.45 -13.88
C ASN A 85 -7.22 -11.97 -13.02
N THR A 86 -6.66 -11.15 -12.14
CA THR A 86 -5.57 -11.62 -11.27
C THR A 86 -6.06 -12.78 -10.39
N PRO A 87 -5.28 -13.88 -10.27
CA PRO A 87 -5.62 -14.98 -9.37
C PRO A 87 -5.48 -14.59 -7.88
N TYR A 88 -4.75 -13.51 -7.60
CA TYR A 88 -4.49 -13.02 -6.24
C TYR A 88 -4.83 -11.53 -6.12
N PRO A 89 -6.12 -11.16 -6.04
CA PRO A 89 -6.55 -9.76 -5.90
C PRO A 89 -6.31 -9.29 -4.46
N VAL A 90 -5.05 -8.94 -4.14
CA VAL A 90 -4.65 -8.44 -2.81
C VAL A 90 -5.18 -7.04 -2.54
N ILE A 91 -5.55 -6.32 -3.59
CA ILE A 91 -6.32 -5.08 -3.57
C ILE A 91 -7.59 -5.33 -4.38
N ASP A 92 -8.77 -5.15 -3.78
CA ASP A 92 -10.07 -5.44 -4.41
C ASP A 92 -11.13 -4.42 -3.96
N ILE A 93 -12.28 -4.43 -4.60
CA ILE A 93 -13.45 -3.71 -4.11
C ILE A 93 -14.14 -4.52 -3.00
N MET A 94 -14.80 -3.83 -2.08
CA MET A 94 -15.59 -4.49 -1.03
C MET A 94 -16.74 -5.30 -1.64
N GLU A 95 -17.14 -6.39 -0.99
CA GLU A 95 -18.23 -7.25 -1.46
C GLU A 95 -19.55 -6.47 -1.62
N GLU A 96 -19.84 -5.55 -0.71
CA GLU A 96 -21.03 -4.70 -0.78
C GLU A 96 -21.02 -3.78 -2.01
N GLN A 97 -19.85 -3.42 -2.50
CA GLN A 97 -19.68 -2.57 -3.68
C GLN A 97 -19.81 -3.34 -5.00
N LYS A 98 -19.58 -4.65 -5.00
CA LYS A 98 -19.65 -5.49 -6.21
C LYS A 98 -21.07 -5.54 -6.81
N ALA A 99 -22.11 -5.37 -5.99
CA ALA A 99 -23.51 -5.36 -6.42
C ALA A 99 -23.97 -4.00 -6.98
N ILE A 100 -23.17 -2.95 -6.85
CA ILE A 100 -23.55 -1.58 -7.26
C ILE A 100 -23.22 -1.37 -8.74
N THR A 101 -24.25 -1.15 -9.56
CA THR A 101 -24.11 -0.93 -11.01
C THR A 101 -23.57 0.48 -11.35
N ASN A 102 -23.79 1.46 -10.48
CA ASN A 102 -23.29 2.83 -10.67
C ASN A 102 -21.92 2.98 -10.02
N LYS A 103 -20.87 3.03 -10.85
CA LYS A 103 -19.47 3.14 -10.39
C LYS A 103 -19.19 4.33 -9.46
N GLY A 104 -19.93 5.44 -9.60
CA GLY A 104 -19.80 6.60 -8.70
C GLY A 104 -20.17 6.29 -7.24
N GLY A 105 -21.12 5.39 -7.01
CA GLY A 105 -21.56 4.96 -5.68
C GLY A 105 -20.61 4.02 -4.92
N THR A 106 -19.53 3.56 -5.56
CA THR A 106 -18.53 2.65 -4.94
C THR A 106 -17.30 3.37 -4.38
N MET A 107 -17.23 4.69 -4.54
CA MET A 107 -16.09 5.49 -4.07
C MET A 107 -16.22 5.78 -2.57
N ARG A 108 -15.19 5.44 -1.79
CA ARG A 108 -15.06 5.96 -0.42
C ARG A 108 -14.59 7.41 -0.50
N LEU A 109 -15.43 8.31 -0.04
CA LEU A 109 -15.19 9.76 -0.05
C LEU A 109 -15.41 10.34 1.34
N GLY A 110 -14.47 11.12 1.82
CA GLY A 110 -14.58 11.83 3.08
C GLY A 110 -13.67 11.30 4.18
N ALA A 111 -13.91 11.76 5.39
CA ALA A 111 -13.14 11.38 6.57
C ALA A 111 -13.71 10.10 7.20
N TYR A 112 -12.81 9.15 7.48
CA TYR A 112 -13.15 7.89 8.13
C TYR A 112 -12.29 7.71 9.38
N ALA A 113 -12.91 7.16 10.43
CA ALA A 113 -12.22 6.84 11.66
C ALA A 113 -11.31 5.61 11.46
N CYS A 114 -10.10 5.69 12.01
CA CYS A 114 -9.13 4.62 11.97
C CYS A 114 -8.53 4.42 13.36
N GLU A 115 -8.58 3.19 13.86
CA GLU A 115 -7.93 2.79 15.10
C GLU A 115 -6.50 2.34 14.82
N LEU A 116 -5.54 2.90 15.57
CA LEU A 116 -4.13 2.59 15.45
C LEU A 116 -3.69 1.54 16.48
N LYS A 117 -3.00 0.53 16.00
CA LYS A 117 -2.47 -0.57 16.81
C LYS A 117 -1.46 -0.04 17.83
N GLU A 118 -1.57 -0.52 19.08
CA GLU A 118 -0.61 -0.21 20.14
C GLU A 118 0.81 -0.65 19.76
N GLY A 119 1.79 0.21 20.02
CA GLY A 119 3.19 -0.05 19.70
C GLY A 119 3.57 0.07 18.22
N SER A 120 2.63 0.50 17.36
CA SER A 120 2.91 0.73 15.93
C SER A 120 3.67 2.04 15.68
N LEU A 121 4.33 2.12 14.53
CA LEU A 121 4.96 3.34 14.05
C LEU A 121 3.90 4.43 13.83
N ALA A 122 2.78 4.10 13.20
CA ALA A 122 1.67 5.02 12.98
C ALA A 122 1.20 5.64 14.31
N LYS A 123 0.96 4.83 15.35
CA LYS A 123 0.57 5.37 16.65
C LYS A 123 1.60 6.28 17.27
N SER A 124 2.90 5.95 17.13
CA SER A 124 3.97 6.79 17.64
C SER A 124 4.03 8.14 16.92
N ILE A 125 3.75 8.18 15.64
CA ILE A 125 3.73 9.40 14.81
C ILE A 125 2.52 10.28 15.14
N TYR A 126 1.33 9.70 15.21
CA TYR A 126 0.09 10.45 15.48
C TYR A 126 -0.07 10.82 16.96
N GLY A 127 0.55 10.07 17.89
CA GLY A 127 0.46 10.30 19.32
C GLY A 127 -0.91 10.03 19.93
N ARG A 128 -1.78 9.29 19.23
CA ARG A 128 -3.15 8.95 19.63
C ARG A 128 -3.57 7.58 19.10
N THR A 129 -4.62 6.98 19.68
CA THR A 129 -5.12 5.68 19.27
C THR A 129 -6.10 5.77 18.10
N GLU A 130 -6.90 6.82 18.07
CA GLU A 130 -7.88 7.05 17.01
C GLU A 130 -7.51 8.28 16.20
N ILE A 131 -7.58 8.15 14.89
CA ILE A 131 -7.37 9.22 13.91
C ILE A 131 -8.57 9.27 12.96
N SER A 132 -8.65 10.33 12.20
CA SER A 132 -9.62 10.46 11.12
C SER A 132 -8.90 11.02 9.91
N GLU A 133 -8.82 10.20 8.86
CA GLU A 133 -8.13 10.57 7.64
C GLU A 133 -9.10 10.63 6.46
N ARG A 134 -8.72 11.41 5.46
CA ARG A 134 -9.58 11.65 4.31
C ARG A 134 -9.26 10.70 3.18
N HIS A 135 -10.24 9.90 2.79
CA HIS A 135 -10.13 8.90 1.72
C HIS A 135 -10.75 9.38 0.40
N ARG A 136 -10.15 8.93 -0.69
CA ARG A 136 -10.69 9.05 -2.04
C ARG A 136 -10.22 7.86 -2.86
N HIS A 137 -10.79 6.69 -2.61
CA HIS A 137 -10.48 5.48 -3.36
C HIS A 137 -11.66 4.51 -3.36
N ARG A 138 -11.61 3.52 -4.23
CA ARG A 138 -12.63 2.50 -4.42
C ARG A 138 -12.12 1.12 -4.04
N TYR A 139 -10.84 0.89 -4.26
CA TYR A 139 -10.18 -0.37 -4.04
C TYR A 139 -9.42 -0.33 -2.72
N GLU A 140 -9.56 -1.41 -1.96
CA GLU A 140 -9.07 -1.55 -0.59
C GLU A 140 -8.15 -2.76 -0.48
N PHE A 141 -7.38 -2.84 0.59
CA PHE A 141 -6.69 -4.07 0.95
C PHE A 141 -7.70 -5.20 1.13
N ASN A 142 -7.46 -6.34 0.48
CA ASN A 142 -8.33 -7.50 0.59
C ASN A 142 -8.03 -8.27 1.89
N ASN A 143 -8.89 -8.12 2.91
CA ASN A 143 -8.73 -8.72 4.22
C ASN A 143 -8.62 -10.26 4.20
N LYS A 144 -8.97 -10.95 3.10
CA LYS A 144 -8.76 -12.40 2.94
C LYS A 144 -7.29 -12.80 3.00
N TYR A 145 -6.39 -11.87 2.69
CA TYR A 145 -4.94 -12.10 2.72
C TYR A 145 -4.28 -11.65 4.02
N LEU A 146 -5.00 -10.98 4.93
CA LEU A 146 -4.42 -10.31 6.10
C LEU A 146 -3.55 -11.24 6.94
N GLU A 147 -4.04 -12.44 7.26
CA GLU A 147 -3.30 -13.42 8.06
C GLU A 147 -1.96 -13.83 7.41
N GLN A 148 -1.95 -13.99 6.08
CA GLN A 148 -0.74 -14.34 5.35
C GLN A 148 0.30 -13.20 5.37
N PHE A 149 -0.17 -11.95 5.24
CA PHE A 149 0.68 -10.77 5.31
C PHE A 149 1.28 -10.61 6.71
N GLU A 150 0.46 -10.72 7.75
CA GLU A 150 0.91 -10.57 9.15
C GLU A 150 1.88 -11.68 9.54
N ALA A 151 1.64 -12.93 9.15
CA ALA A 151 2.54 -14.05 9.37
C ALA A 151 3.90 -13.86 8.69
N ALA A 152 3.95 -13.17 7.55
CA ALA A 152 5.16 -12.86 6.81
C ALA A 152 5.85 -11.55 7.24
N GLY A 153 5.26 -10.78 8.16
CA GLY A 153 5.88 -9.62 8.77
C GLY A 153 5.42 -8.24 8.25
N MET A 154 4.41 -8.19 7.39
CA MET A 154 3.73 -6.92 7.07
C MET A 154 2.39 -6.90 7.82
N ILE A 155 2.23 -6.01 8.78
CA ILE A 155 1.10 -6.00 9.71
C ILE A 155 0.18 -4.82 9.47
N ALA A 156 -1.13 -5.04 9.66
CA ALA A 156 -2.12 -3.97 9.68
C ALA A 156 -2.03 -3.22 11.01
N THR A 157 -1.67 -1.95 10.94
CA THR A 157 -1.51 -1.08 12.11
C THR A 157 -2.54 0.02 12.20
N GLY A 158 -3.35 0.21 11.17
CA GLY A 158 -4.53 1.04 11.18
C GLY A 158 -5.71 0.30 10.58
N LYS A 159 -6.85 0.30 11.25
CA LYS A 159 -8.09 -0.31 10.76
C LYS A 159 -9.28 0.60 10.98
N ASN A 160 -10.18 0.64 10.01
CA ASN A 160 -11.45 1.32 10.18
C ASN A 160 -12.29 0.61 11.24
N LEU A 161 -12.83 1.37 12.18
CA LEU A 161 -13.57 0.83 13.33
C LEU A 161 -14.89 0.17 12.95
N GLU A 162 -15.55 0.65 11.89
CA GLU A 162 -16.87 0.17 11.50
C GLU A 162 -16.79 -1.02 10.54
N THR A 163 -15.88 -0.94 9.57
CA THR A 163 -15.79 -1.92 8.48
C THR A 163 -14.68 -2.95 8.67
N GLY A 164 -13.72 -2.69 9.56
CA GLY A 164 -12.53 -3.51 9.73
C GLY A 164 -11.54 -3.44 8.55
N LEU A 165 -11.76 -2.52 7.61
CA LEU A 165 -10.85 -2.32 6.48
C LEU A 165 -9.48 -1.86 6.96
N VAL A 166 -8.45 -2.40 6.33
CA VAL A 166 -7.07 -2.02 6.60
C VAL A 166 -6.78 -0.67 5.96
N GLU A 167 -6.39 0.30 6.80
CA GLU A 167 -6.07 1.67 6.41
C GLU A 167 -4.55 1.93 6.40
N ILE A 168 -3.80 1.19 7.23
CA ILE A 168 -2.35 1.36 7.37
C ILE A 168 -1.68 0.00 7.47
N MET A 169 -0.61 -0.18 6.67
CA MET A 169 0.27 -1.35 6.69
C MET A 169 1.70 -0.96 7.03
N GLU A 170 2.35 -1.73 7.88
CA GLU A 170 3.75 -1.52 8.29
C GLU A 170 4.58 -2.80 8.22
N ILE A 171 5.90 -2.65 8.03
CA ILE A 171 6.89 -3.69 8.26
C ILE A 171 7.72 -3.32 9.49
N PRO A 172 7.37 -3.82 10.70
CA PRO A 172 8.04 -3.41 11.96
C PRO A 172 9.53 -3.74 12.03
N SER A 173 9.98 -4.77 11.31
CA SER A 173 11.40 -5.14 11.22
C SER A 173 12.22 -4.18 10.35
N HIS A 174 11.56 -3.32 9.56
CA HIS A 174 12.20 -2.29 8.75
C HIS A 174 12.36 -0.98 9.54
N PRO A 175 13.44 -0.19 9.34
CA PRO A 175 13.63 1.07 10.06
C PRO A 175 12.46 2.05 9.94
N TYR A 176 11.85 2.13 8.76
CA TYR A 176 10.68 2.94 8.48
C TYR A 176 10.01 2.43 7.21
N PHE A 177 8.92 1.70 7.31
CA PHE A 177 8.17 1.22 6.15
C PHE A 177 6.68 1.26 6.47
N ILE A 178 5.98 2.21 5.88
CA ILE A 178 4.57 2.46 6.15
C ILE A 178 3.82 2.81 4.86
N GLY A 179 2.66 2.22 4.70
CA GLY A 179 1.67 2.55 3.66
C GLY A 179 0.36 2.98 4.29
N VAL A 180 -0.21 4.09 3.79
CA VAL A 180 -1.46 4.70 4.27
C VAL A 180 -2.44 4.96 3.15
#